data_a42b0a029e224a0c35e36a819b7e28c1
#
_entry.id   a42b0a029e224a0c35e36a819b7e28c1
#
_cell.length_a   1.000
_cell.length_b   1.000
_cell.length_c   1.000
_cell.angle_alpha   90.00
_cell.angle_beta   90.00
_cell.angle_gamma   90.00
#
_symmetry.space_group_name_H-M   'P 1'
#
loop_
_entity.id
_entity.type
_entity.pdbx_description
1 polymer ?
#
loop_
_entity_poly.entity_id
_entity_poly.type
_entity_poly.pdbx_seq_one_letter_code
_entity_poly.pdbx_strand_id
1 'polypeptide(L)'
;MQSMEEYMQGLKQWLQDTKDSPLEEMSDFFTKRLQGYEEHMSVWEESYRIFAEILPLDCRKILDLGCGTGLELDRIWKRNPDIEVTGVDLCQSMLDKLKEKHSDKQLTIVCQDYFQYDFGRGKWDAVISFESLHHFLLERKRALYRKIYESLKAGGIFLLGDYIAGCDEEETLLRGVYLEKRKQSGIPDERFVHFDIPLTLEHETELIQDAGFVIEKVLDNPDGATLIAAGKKGQ
;
A
#
# COMPACT_ATOMS: atom_id res chain seq x y z
N MET A 1 5.34 -16.62 -20.93
CA MET A 1 5.55 -15.31 -20.32
C MET A 1 5.50 -14.26 -21.41
N GLN A 2 4.69 -13.23 -21.24
CA GLN A 2 4.65 -12.05 -22.11
C GLN A 2 6.01 -11.34 -22.03
N SER A 3 6.54 -10.83 -23.16
CA SER A 3 7.77 -10.05 -23.13
C SER A 3 7.50 -8.66 -22.52
N MET A 4 8.53 -8.00 -21.96
CA MET A 4 8.42 -6.63 -21.47
C MET A 4 7.96 -5.66 -22.57
N GLU A 5 8.40 -5.90 -23.81
CA GLU A 5 7.99 -5.09 -24.95
C GLU A 5 6.49 -5.23 -25.25
N GLU A 6 5.95 -6.46 -25.25
CA GLU A 6 4.51 -6.72 -25.44
C GLU A 6 3.68 -6.12 -24.30
N TYR A 7 4.17 -6.22 -23.05
CA TYR A 7 3.55 -5.60 -21.88
C TYR A 7 3.46 -4.07 -22.05
N MET A 8 4.58 -3.42 -22.37
CA MET A 8 4.62 -1.97 -22.55
C MET A 8 3.77 -1.47 -23.73
N GLN A 9 3.67 -2.26 -24.80
CA GLN A 9 2.75 -1.95 -25.90
C GLN A 9 1.30 -2.00 -25.43
N GLY A 10 0.92 -3.02 -24.67
CA GLY A 10 -0.42 -3.15 -24.08
C GLY A 10 -0.75 -2.00 -23.13
N LEU A 11 0.18 -1.63 -22.25
CA LEU A 11 0.04 -0.49 -21.33
C LEU A 11 -0.17 0.83 -22.09
N LYS A 12 0.63 1.11 -23.11
CA LYS A 12 0.48 2.32 -23.94
C LYS A 12 -0.87 2.36 -24.65
N GLN A 13 -1.32 1.22 -25.17
CA GLN A 13 -2.64 1.13 -25.78
C GLN A 13 -3.75 1.38 -24.78
N TRP A 14 -3.70 0.77 -23.60
CA TRP A 14 -4.67 0.99 -22.54
C TRP A 14 -4.73 2.46 -22.09
N LEU A 15 -3.58 3.12 -21.94
CA LEU A 15 -3.50 4.55 -21.61
C LEU A 15 -4.12 5.43 -22.69
N GLN A 16 -3.94 5.06 -23.98
CA GLN A 16 -4.56 5.76 -25.08
C GLN A 16 -6.09 5.59 -25.10
N ASP A 17 -6.58 4.38 -24.82
CA ASP A 17 -8.00 4.06 -24.80
C ASP A 17 -8.71 4.75 -23.61
N THR A 18 -7.99 4.94 -22.50
CA THR A 18 -8.51 5.57 -21.28
C THR A 18 -8.09 7.03 -21.10
N LYS A 19 -7.51 7.66 -22.12
CA LYS A 19 -6.98 9.03 -22.00
C LYS A 19 -8.01 10.06 -21.52
N ASP A 20 -9.26 9.93 -21.97
CA ASP A 20 -10.35 10.85 -21.66
C ASP A 20 -11.13 10.46 -20.38
N SER A 21 -10.76 9.34 -19.75
CA SER A 21 -11.35 8.93 -18.47
C SER A 21 -10.93 9.89 -17.37
N PRO A 22 -11.88 10.45 -16.57
CA PRO A 22 -11.54 11.37 -15.49
C PRO A 22 -10.83 10.63 -14.35
N LEU A 23 -9.99 11.36 -13.63
CA LEU A 23 -9.47 10.89 -12.35
C LEU A 23 -10.60 10.93 -11.31
N GLU A 24 -10.85 9.80 -10.64
CA GLU A 24 -11.82 9.71 -9.55
C GLU A 24 -11.12 10.02 -8.22
N GLU A 25 -11.82 10.67 -7.29
CA GLU A 25 -11.33 10.81 -5.93
C GLU A 25 -11.19 9.43 -5.26
N MET A 26 -10.13 9.25 -4.47
CA MET A 26 -9.75 7.94 -3.91
C MET A 26 -10.90 7.26 -3.16
N SER A 27 -11.53 7.97 -2.21
CA SER A 27 -12.62 7.43 -1.41
C SER A 27 -13.88 7.12 -2.24
N ASP A 28 -14.18 7.94 -3.26
CA ASP A 28 -15.30 7.72 -4.16
C ASP A 28 -15.07 6.49 -5.04
N PHE A 29 -13.84 6.32 -5.55
CA PHE A 29 -13.45 5.18 -6.37
C PHE A 29 -13.72 3.85 -5.62
N PHE A 30 -13.24 3.73 -4.40
CA PHE A 30 -13.40 2.51 -3.59
C PHE A 30 -14.84 2.33 -3.10
N THR A 31 -15.54 3.40 -2.71
CA THR A 31 -16.95 3.33 -2.32
C THR A 31 -17.84 2.76 -3.44
N LYS A 32 -17.64 3.22 -4.67
CA LYS A 32 -18.40 2.73 -5.83
C LYS A 32 -18.14 1.25 -6.14
N ARG A 33 -16.96 0.74 -5.79
CA ARG A 33 -16.50 -0.62 -6.10
C ARG A 33 -16.56 -1.58 -4.92
N LEU A 34 -17.05 -1.13 -3.77
CA LEU A 34 -17.10 -1.92 -2.53
C LEU A 34 -17.83 -3.27 -2.70
N GLN A 35 -18.93 -3.27 -3.47
CA GLN A 35 -19.60 -4.50 -3.86
C GLN A 35 -18.77 -5.23 -4.91
N GLY A 36 -18.21 -6.36 -4.58
CA GLY A 36 -17.32 -7.15 -5.45
C GLY A 36 -15.82 -6.85 -5.25
N TYR A 37 -15.46 -5.87 -4.40
CA TYR A 37 -14.07 -5.53 -4.14
C TYR A 37 -13.25 -6.75 -3.65
N GLU A 38 -13.75 -7.47 -2.65
CA GLU A 38 -13.03 -8.64 -2.10
C GLU A 38 -12.93 -9.80 -3.10
N GLU A 39 -13.94 -9.98 -3.95
CA GLU A 39 -13.87 -10.96 -5.04
C GLU A 39 -12.80 -10.57 -6.07
N HIS A 40 -12.77 -9.30 -6.46
CA HIS A 40 -11.74 -8.77 -7.36
C HIS A 40 -10.34 -8.94 -6.77
N MET A 41 -10.17 -8.63 -5.48
CA MET A 41 -8.89 -8.71 -4.77
C MET A 41 -8.49 -10.14 -4.37
N SER A 42 -9.34 -11.15 -4.64
CA SER A 42 -9.02 -12.56 -4.32
C SER A 42 -7.82 -13.12 -5.09
N VAL A 43 -7.42 -12.47 -6.20
CA VAL A 43 -6.21 -12.81 -6.95
C VAL A 43 -4.93 -12.68 -6.10
N TRP A 44 -4.95 -11.83 -5.05
CA TRP A 44 -3.84 -11.59 -4.13
C TRP A 44 -3.78 -12.56 -2.94
N GLU A 45 -4.61 -13.59 -2.91
CA GLU A 45 -4.76 -14.51 -1.76
C GLU A 45 -3.42 -15.12 -1.29
N GLU A 46 -2.58 -15.54 -2.23
CA GLU A 46 -1.25 -16.09 -1.90
C GLU A 46 -0.32 -15.01 -1.36
N SER A 47 -0.40 -13.79 -1.90
CA SER A 47 0.37 -12.65 -1.39
C SER A 47 -0.04 -12.30 0.04
N TYR A 48 -1.34 -12.28 0.37
CA TYR A 48 -1.83 -12.07 1.75
C TYR A 48 -1.30 -13.13 2.71
N ARG A 49 -1.29 -14.40 2.27
CA ARG A 49 -0.77 -15.51 3.09
C ARG A 49 0.71 -15.33 3.41
N ILE A 50 1.54 -15.08 2.39
CA ILE A 50 2.98 -14.87 2.54
C ILE A 50 3.26 -13.60 3.35
N PHE A 51 2.51 -12.53 3.11
CA PHE A 51 2.60 -11.27 3.84
C PHE A 51 2.44 -11.50 5.35
N ALA A 52 1.40 -12.24 5.75
CA ALA A 52 1.20 -12.59 7.15
C ALA A 52 2.33 -13.47 7.72
N GLU A 53 2.94 -14.35 6.90
CA GLU A 53 4.02 -15.23 7.33
C GLU A 53 5.35 -14.50 7.57
N ILE A 54 5.57 -13.36 6.92
CA ILE A 54 6.76 -12.53 7.13
C ILE A 54 6.74 -11.85 8.50
N LEU A 55 5.55 -11.51 9.01
CA LEU A 55 5.43 -10.86 10.31
C LEU A 55 5.95 -11.77 11.43
N PRO A 56 6.79 -11.24 12.35
CA PRO A 56 7.26 -11.98 13.51
C PRO A 56 6.10 -12.47 14.40
N LEU A 57 6.22 -13.68 14.96
CA LEU A 57 5.17 -14.26 15.83
C LEU A 57 4.98 -13.52 17.15
N ASP A 58 6.01 -12.81 17.60
CA ASP A 58 6.00 -11.99 18.81
C ASP A 58 5.51 -10.56 18.55
N CYS A 59 5.19 -10.21 17.32
CA CYS A 59 4.52 -8.95 16.96
C CYS A 59 3.17 -8.85 17.67
N ARG A 60 2.92 -7.74 18.37
CA ARG A 60 1.70 -7.52 19.17
C ARG A 60 0.91 -6.33 18.71
N LYS A 61 1.55 -5.33 18.12
CA LYS A 61 0.92 -4.06 17.80
C LYS A 61 1.27 -3.57 16.42
N ILE A 62 0.28 -3.52 15.55
CA ILE A 62 0.42 -3.18 14.14
C ILE A 62 -0.29 -1.86 13.83
N LEU A 63 0.34 -1.01 13.01
CA LEU A 63 -0.30 0.07 12.28
C LEU A 63 -0.44 -0.35 10.82
N ASP A 64 -1.65 -0.29 10.30
CA ASP A 64 -1.99 -0.66 8.93
C ASP A 64 -2.41 0.57 8.14
N LEU A 65 -1.69 0.88 7.06
CA LEU A 65 -1.85 2.07 6.24
C LEU A 65 -2.56 1.74 4.92
N GLY A 66 -3.76 2.27 4.75
CA GLY A 66 -4.64 1.91 3.64
C GLY A 66 -5.30 0.54 3.86
N CYS A 67 -5.77 0.29 5.09
CA CYS A 67 -6.24 -1.03 5.50
C CYS A 67 -7.52 -1.52 4.78
N GLY A 68 -8.21 -0.67 4.05
CA GLY A 68 -9.40 -1.03 3.27
C GLY A 68 -10.40 -1.88 4.04
N THR A 69 -10.73 -3.07 3.50
CA THR A 69 -11.59 -4.08 4.16
C THR A 69 -10.80 -5.12 4.97
N GLY A 70 -9.45 -5.00 5.05
CA GLY A 70 -8.56 -5.84 5.87
C GLY A 70 -8.37 -7.26 5.34
N LEU A 71 -8.13 -7.42 4.05
CA LEU A 71 -7.92 -8.74 3.43
C LEU A 71 -6.61 -9.39 3.92
N GLU A 72 -5.53 -8.61 4.04
CA GLU A 72 -4.27 -9.04 4.66
C GLU A 72 -4.43 -9.35 6.16
N LEU A 73 -5.31 -8.60 6.86
CA LEU A 73 -5.59 -8.79 8.28
C LEU A 73 -6.30 -10.13 8.55
N ASP A 74 -7.09 -10.65 7.61
CA ASP A 74 -7.70 -11.98 7.69
C ASP A 74 -6.63 -13.05 7.93
N ARG A 75 -5.50 -12.94 7.24
CA ARG A 75 -4.38 -13.89 7.35
C ARG A 75 -3.52 -13.65 8.58
N ILE A 76 -3.33 -12.37 8.94
CA ILE A 76 -2.57 -11.96 10.13
C ILE A 76 -3.26 -12.46 11.39
N TRP A 77 -4.57 -12.22 11.57
CA TRP A 77 -5.30 -12.69 12.76
C TRP A 77 -5.50 -14.21 12.78
N LYS A 78 -5.58 -14.87 11.63
CA LYS A 78 -5.58 -16.34 11.60
C LYS A 78 -4.31 -16.92 12.19
N ARG A 79 -3.17 -16.25 11.98
CA ARG A 79 -1.85 -16.69 12.47
C ARG A 79 -1.56 -16.23 13.90
N ASN A 80 -1.97 -15.02 14.26
CA ASN A 80 -1.81 -14.44 15.58
C ASN A 80 -3.10 -13.68 15.98
N PRO A 81 -4.05 -14.37 16.63
CA PRO A 81 -5.37 -13.81 16.92
C PRO A 81 -5.36 -12.68 17.96
N ASP A 82 -4.30 -12.56 18.76
CA ASP A 82 -4.19 -11.58 19.86
C ASP A 82 -3.51 -10.26 19.43
N ILE A 83 -3.19 -10.10 18.13
CA ILE A 83 -2.57 -8.88 17.61
C ILE A 83 -3.53 -7.70 17.73
N GLU A 84 -3.02 -6.59 18.25
CA GLU A 84 -3.69 -5.28 18.23
C GLU A 84 -3.41 -4.58 16.89
N VAL A 85 -4.45 -4.20 16.17
CA VAL A 85 -4.32 -3.46 14.91
C VAL A 85 -4.94 -2.08 15.02
N THR A 86 -4.23 -1.07 14.53
CA THR A 86 -4.81 0.23 14.21
C THR A 86 -4.80 0.37 12.69
N GLY A 87 -5.98 0.32 12.07
CA GLY A 87 -6.17 0.52 10.64
C GLY A 87 -6.49 1.98 10.32
N VAL A 88 -5.78 2.55 9.37
CA VAL A 88 -5.99 3.93 8.90
C VAL A 88 -6.34 3.91 7.42
N ASP A 89 -7.48 4.46 7.05
CA ASP A 89 -7.94 4.55 5.67
C ASP A 89 -8.76 5.83 5.46
N LEU A 90 -8.85 6.33 4.23
CA LEU A 90 -9.68 7.48 3.87
C LEU A 90 -11.15 7.11 3.58
N CYS A 91 -11.40 5.86 3.21
CA CYS A 91 -12.69 5.40 2.74
C CYS A 91 -13.53 4.83 3.89
N GLN A 92 -14.48 5.64 4.40
CA GLN A 92 -15.35 5.24 5.50
C GLN A 92 -16.12 3.94 5.21
N SER A 93 -16.61 3.75 3.98
CA SER A 93 -17.37 2.56 3.61
C SER A 93 -16.53 1.27 3.64
N MET A 94 -15.22 1.35 3.32
CA MET A 94 -14.28 0.24 3.47
C MET A 94 -14.06 -0.09 4.95
N LEU A 95 -13.85 0.94 5.78
CA LEU A 95 -13.67 0.81 7.21
C LEU A 95 -14.90 0.24 7.93
N ASP A 96 -16.10 0.60 7.49
CA ASP A 96 -17.35 0.05 8.04
C ASP A 96 -17.42 -1.46 7.78
N LYS A 97 -17.04 -1.90 6.57
CA LYS A 97 -16.97 -3.32 6.23
C LYS A 97 -15.89 -4.06 7.01
N LEU A 98 -14.70 -3.45 7.18
CA LEU A 98 -13.64 -3.97 8.03
C LEU A 98 -14.12 -4.20 9.46
N LYS A 99 -14.80 -3.19 10.05
CA LYS A 99 -15.35 -3.26 11.40
C LYS A 99 -16.41 -4.33 11.56
N GLU A 100 -17.30 -4.47 10.59
CA GLU A 100 -18.33 -5.52 10.59
C GLU A 100 -17.69 -6.91 10.58
N LYS A 101 -16.71 -7.12 9.69
CA LYS A 101 -16.03 -8.40 9.49
C LYS A 101 -15.19 -8.83 10.69
N HIS A 102 -14.58 -7.88 11.41
CA HIS A 102 -13.63 -8.13 12.50
C HIS A 102 -14.07 -7.53 13.84
N SER A 103 -15.37 -7.56 14.12
CA SER A 103 -15.95 -7.02 15.36
C SER A 103 -15.48 -7.71 16.65
N ASP A 104 -14.92 -8.92 16.54
CA ASP A 104 -14.34 -9.73 17.63
C ASP A 104 -12.84 -9.49 17.85
N LYS A 105 -12.19 -8.66 17.03
CA LYS A 105 -10.74 -8.43 17.04
C LYS A 105 -10.35 -7.16 17.80
N GLN A 106 -9.10 -7.13 18.28
CA GLN A 106 -8.51 -5.93 18.86
C GLN A 106 -8.16 -4.92 17.76
N LEU A 107 -9.19 -4.23 17.26
CA LEU A 107 -9.13 -3.34 16.12
C LEU A 107 -9.52 -1.91 16.49
N THR A 108 -8.64 -0.96 16.23
CA THR A 108 -8.92 0.47 16.24
C THR A 108 -8.98 0.96 14.80
N ILE A 109 -10.06 1.63 14.43
CA ILE A 109 -10.29 2.17 13.09
C ILE A 109 -10.17 3.68 13.12
N VAL A 110 -9.43 4.23 12.15
CA VAL A 110 -9.20 5.68 11.97
C VAL A 110 -9.51 6.06 10.52
N CYS A 111 -10.61 6.81 10.33
CA CYS A 111 -10.94 7.39 9.03
C CYS A 111 -10.19 8.72 8.86
N GLN A 112 -8.99 8.65 8.31
CA GLN A 112 -8.12 9.81 8.14
C GLN A 112 -7.05 9.57 7.07
N ASP A 113 -6.56 10.66 6.49
CA ASP A 113 -5.33 10.66 5.70
C ASP A 113 -4.12 10.24 6.55
N TYR A 114 -3.50 9.09 6.21
CA TYR A 114 -2.37 8.58 6.97
C TYR A 114 -1.10 9.44 6.83
N PHE A 115 -1.00 10.31 5.83
CA PHE A 115 0.08 11.31 5.80
C PHE A 115 -0.04 12.33 6.94
N GLN A 116 -1.25 12.61 7.39
CA GLN A 116 -1.54 13.54 8.49
C GLN A 116 -1.77 12.86 9.85
N TYR A 117 -2.17 11.58 9.87
CA TYR A 117 -2.39 10.84 11.11
C TYR A 117 -1.09 10.73 11.92
N ASP A 118 -1.12 10.99 13.22
CA ASP A 118 0.06 10.86 14.11
C ASP A 118 0.32 9.40 14.45
N PHE A 119 1.41 8.84 13.94
CA PHE A 119 1.82 7.45 14.23
C PHE A 119 2.41 7.27 15.63
N GLY A 120 2.79 8.37 16.32
CA GLY A 120 3.60 8.32 17.53
C GLY A 120 5.06 7.94 17.24
N ARG A 121 5.85 7.79 18.30
CA ARG A 121 7.28 7.40 18.20
C ARG A 121 7.54 6.12 18.98
N GLY A 122 8.27 5.17 18.38
CA GLY A 122 8.64 3.92 19.04
C GLY A 122 7.44 3.13 19.57
N LYS A 123 6.32 3.17 18.87
CA LYS A 123 5.02 2.66 19.36
C LYS A 123 4.67 1.29 18.78
N TRP A 124 5.07 1.01 17.53
CA TRP A 124 4.61 -0.13 16.75
C TRP A 124 5.66 -1.22 16.65
N ASP A 125 5.26 -2.47 16.74
CA ASP A 125 6.11 -3.62 16.43
C ASP A 125 6.24 -3.79 14.93
N ALA A 126 5.14 -3.54 14.20
CA ALA A 126 5.13 -3.49 12.76
C ALA A 126 4.29 -2.32 12.24
N VAL A 127 4.67 -1.77 11.09
CA VAL A 127 3.82 -0.96 10.23
C VAL A 127 3.67 -1.72 8.92
N ILE A 128 2.45 -1.85 8.44
CA ILE A 128 2.15 -2.59 7.22
C ILE A 128 1.38 -1.71 6.23
N SER A 129 1.48 -2.04 4.95
CA SER A 129 0.64 -1.50 3.89
C SER A 129 0.55 -2.51 2.75
N PHE A 130 -0.65 -2.74 2.21
CA PHE A 130 -0.86 -3.63 1.08
C PHE A 130 -1.69 -2.94 0.00
N GLU A 131 -1.16 -2.89 -1.26
CA GLU A 131 -1.81 -2.29 -2.44
C GLU A 131 -2.38 -0.88 -2.19
N SER A 132 -1.57 -0.01 -1.55
CA SER A 132 -1.99 1.36 -1.20
C SER A 132 -0.99 2.44 -1.59
N LEU A 133 0.31 2.19 -1.50
CA LEU A 133 1.31 3.25 -1.64
C LEU A 133 1.69 3.56 -3.09
N HIS A 134 1.40 2.67 -4.03
CA HIS A 134 1.63 2.90 -5.46
C HIS A 134 0.78 4.04 -6.06
N HIS A 135 -0.18 4.59 -5.33
CA HIS A 135 -0.96 5.75 -5.75
C HIS A 135 -0.29 7.11 -5.46
N PHE A 136 0.90 7.12 -4.84
CA PHE A 136 1.52 8.36 -4.36
C PHE A 136 2.88 8.60 -5.00
N LEU A 137 3.14 9.89 -5.30
CA LEU A 137 4.41 10.36 -5.81
C LEU A 137 5.56 10.10 -4.83
N LEU A 138 6.75 9.89 -5.36
CA LEU A 138 8.01 9.63 -4.65
C LEU A 138 8.25 10.60 -3.48
N GLU A 139 7.96 11.90 -3.66
CA GLU A 139 8.18 12.92 -2.64
C GLU A 139 7.30 12.67 -1.40
N ARG A 140 6.06 12.22 -1.60
CA ARG A 140 5.14 11.86 -0.51
C ARG A 140 5.58 10.58 0.18
N LYS A 141 5.96 9.55 -0.58
CA LYS A 141 6.49 8.30 -0.03
C LYS A 141 7.74 8.53 0.83
N ARG A 142 8.68 9.38 0.38
CA ARG A 142 9.89 9.72 1.13
C ARG A 142 9.58 10.25 2.55
N ALA A 143 8.64 11.17 2.68
CA ALA A 143 8.22 11.70 3.98
C ALA A 143 7.51 10.63 4.83
N LEU A 144 6.66 9.81 4.20
CA LEU A 144 5.93 8.73 4.86
C LEU A 144 6.87 7.67 5.43
N TYR A 145 7.88 7.22 4.68
CA TYR A 145 8.82 6.19 5.15
C TYR A 145 9.65 6.64 6.35
N ARG A 146 10.05 7.93 6.39
CA ARG A 146 10.69 8.50 7.59
C ARG A 146 9.75 8.49 8.80
N LYS A 147 8.49 8.85 8.60
CA LYS A 147 7.46 8.83 9.64
C LYS A 147 7.20 7.41 10.14
N ILE A 148 7.15 6.43 9.24
CA ILE A 148 7.05 5.00 9.57
C ILE A 148 8.26 4.58 10.41
N TYR A 149 9.48 4.89 9.95
CA TYR A 149 10.72 4.55 10.66
C TYR A 149 10.72 5.09 12.11
N GLU A 150 10.36 6.36 12.29
CA GLU A 150 10.29 6.98 13.62
C GLU A 150 9.25 6.32 14.53
N SER A 151 8.13 5.86 13.97
CA SER A 151 7.02 5.28 14.70
C SER A 151 7.28 3.84 15.19
N LEU A 152 8.17 3.12 14.54
CA LEU A 152 8.54 1.77 14.90
C LEU A 152 9.42 1.72 16.15
N LYS A 153 9.21 0.69 16.97
CA LYS A 153 10.13 0.28 18.04
C LYS A 153 11.50 -0.09 17.47
N ALA A 154 12.51 -0.13 18.32
CA ALA A 154 13.79 -0.75 17.97
C ALA A 154 13.56 -2.25 17.65
N GLY A 155 14.09 -2.70 16.51
CA GLY A 155 13.82 -4.05 15.98
C GLY A 155 12.44 -4.24 15.33
N GLY A 156 11.66 -3.17 15.21
CA GLY A 156 10.38 -3.20 14.50
C GLY A 156 10.54 -3.32 12.98
N ILE A 157 9.49 -3.77 12.29
CA ILE A 157 9.49 -4.05 10.85
C ILE A 157 8.48 -3.18 10.10
N PHE A 158 8.86 -2.69 8.93
CA PHE A 158 7.95 -2.19 7.91
C PHE A 158 7.76 -3.27 6.85
N LEU A 159 6.52 -3.64 6.57
CA LEU A 159 6.17 -4.64 5.58
C LEU A 159 5.25 -4.00 4.53
N LEU A 160 5.74 -3.93 3.31
CA LEU A 160 5.05 -3.41 2.14
C LEU A 160 4.72 -4.55 1.19
N GLY A 161 3.47 -4.67 0.77
CA GLY A 161 3.04 -5.45 -0.38
C GLY A 161 2.42 -4.48 -1.38
N ASP A 162 3.04 -4.32 -2.55
CA ASP A 162 2.60 -3.25 -3.45
C ASP A 162 2.85 -3.56 -4.92
N TYR A 163 2.15 -2.84 -5.79
CA TYR A 163 2.44 -2.81 -7.20
C TYR A 163 3.77 -2.10 -7.45
N ILE A 164 4.71 -2.81 -8.04
CA ILE A 164 6.05 -2.34 -8.41
C ILE A 164 6.17 -2.30 -9.94
N ALA A 165 6.63 -1.19 -10.49
CA ALA A 165 6.83 -1.05 -11.92
C ALA A 165 7.89 -2.04 -12.44
N GLY A 166 7.59 -2.71 -13.54
CA GLY A 166 8.48 -3.70 -14.15
C GLY A 166 9.72 -3.09 -14.81
N CYS A 167 9.69 -1.77 -15.10
CA CYS A 167 10.83 -1.04 -15.68
C CYS A 167 10.66 0.48 -15.52
N ASP A 168 11.77 1.22 -15.72
CA ASP A 168 11.81 2.70 -15.65
C ASP A 168 10.90 3.37 -16.68
N GLU A 169 10.67 2.74 -17.82
CA GLU A 169 9.77 3.26 -18.85
C GLU A 169 8.32 3.27 -18.33
N GLU A 170 7.88 2.22 -17.65
CA GLU A 170 6.56 2.12 -17.03
C GLU A 170 6.38 3.19 -15.96
N GLU A 171 7.31 3.26 -15.00
CA GLU A 171 7.29 4.28 -13.93
C GLU A 171 7.18 5.69 -14.52
N THR A 172 8.04 6.01 -15.48
CA THR A 172 8.07 7.33 -16.11
C THR A 172 6.79 7.64 -16.87
N LEU A 173 6.26 6.67 -17.61
CA LEU A 173 5.05 6.82 -18.42
C LEU A 173 3.82 7.05 -17.54
N LEU A 174 3.59 6.20 -16.54
CA LEU A 174 2.43 6.29 -15.64
C LEU A 174 2.45 7.60 -14.83
N ARG A 175 3.62 7.95 -14.27
CA ARG A 175 3.80 9.23 -13.59
C ARG A 175 3.53 10.42 -14.51
N GLY A 176 4.00 10.39 -15.76
CA GLY A 176 3.78 11.45 -16.74
C GLY A 176 2.29 11.63 -17.06
N VAL A 177 1.59 10.54 -17.31
CA VAL A 177 0.12 10.55 -17.57
C VAL A 177 -0.65 11.09 -16.38
N TYR A 178 -0.31 10.64 -15.16
CA TYR A 178 -0.93 11.12 -13.93
C TYR A 178 -0.81 12.64 -13.77
N LEU A 179 0.41 13.17 -13.90
CA LEU A 179 0.67 14.59 -13.75
C LEU A 179 -0.06 15.43 -14.82
N GLU A 180 -0.11 14.95 -16.05
CA GLU A 180 -0.82 15.62 -17.14
C GLU A 180 -2.33 15.62 -16.91
N LYS A 181 -2.95 14.49 -16.54
CA LYS A 181 -4.37 14.39 -16.21
C LYS A 181 -4.74 15.31 -15.04
N ARG A 182 -3.94 15.37 -13.99
CA ARG A 182 -4.16 16.28 -12.85
C ARG A 182 -4.15 17.73 -13.28
N LYS A 183 -3.15 18.12 -14.08
CA LYS A 183 -3.01 19.49 -14.61
C LYS A 183 -4.21 19.88 -15.47
N GLN A 184 -4.61 19.01 -16.40
CA GLN A 184 -5.77 19.25 -17.27
C GLN A 184 -7.07 19.40 -16.51
N SER A 185 -7.25 18.62 -15.45
CA SER A 185 -8.45 18.62 -14.60
C SER A 185 -8.42 19.70 -13.50
N GLY A 186 -7.31 20.43 -13.33
CA GLY A 186 -7.16 21.44 -12.28
C GLY A 186 -7.27 20.88 -10.86
N ILE A 187 -6.87 19.61 -10.66
CA ILE A 187 -6.96 18.92 -9.36
C ILE A 187 -5.81 19.40 -8.46
N PRO A 188 -6.09 19.99 -7.28
CA PRO A 188 -5.06 20.46 -6.36
C PRO A 188 -4.28 19.30 -5.73
N ASP A 189 -3.03 19.57 -5.35
CA ASP A 189 -2.09 18.52 -4.87
C ASP A 189 -2.56 17.81 -3.58
N GLU A 190 -3.35 18.49 -2.77
CA GLU A 190 -3.91 17.95 -1.52
C GLU A 190 -5.00 16.91 -1.76
N ARG A 191 -5.54 16.86 -2.97
CA ARG A 191 -6.62 15.95 -3.31
C ARG A 191 -6.08 14.62 -3.80
N PHE A 192 -6.44 13.53 -3.13
CA PHE A 192 -6.05 12.19 -3.54
C PHE A 192 -7.02 11.63 -4.59
N VAL A 193 -6.45 11.16 -5.67
CA VAL A 193 -7.18 10.53 -6.77
C VAL A 193 -6.59 9.16 -7.07
N HIS A 194 -7.44 8.24 -7.47
CA HIS A 194 -7.04 6.90 -7.85
C HIS A 194 -6.35 6.93 -9.23
N PHE A 195 -5.11 6.58 -9.24
CA PHE A 195 -4.30 6.28 -10.42
C PHE A 195 -2.99 5.62 -9.96
N ASP A 196 -2.56 4.58 -10.67
CA ASP A 196 -1.38 3.84 -10.30
C ASP A 196 -0.12 4.52 -10.85
N ILE A 197 0.80 4.85 -9.96
CA ILE A 197 2.10 5.47 -10.25
C ILE A 197 3.20 4.73 -9.48
N PRO A 198 3.34 3.40 -9.76
CA PRO A 198 4.33 2.59 -9.06
C PRO A 198 5.75 3.10 -9.31
N LEU A 199 6.62 2.86 -8.36
CA LEU A 199 8.07 2.98 -8.55
C LEU A 199 8.63 1.63 -8.98
N THR A 200 9.80 1.65 -9.61
CA THR A 200 10.59 0.42 -9.79
C THR A 200 11.08 -0.09 -8.45
N LEU A 201 11.41 -1.38 -8.36
CA LEU A 201 11.93 -1.98 -7.13
C LEU A 201 13.18 -1.27 -6.63
N GLU A 202 14.06 -0.83 -7.53
CA GLU A 202 15.25 -0.06 -7.20
C GLU A 202 14.87 1.25 -6.50
N HIS A 203 14.03 2.07 -7.11
CA HIS A 203 13.61 3.36 -6.54
C HIS A 203 12.80 3.19 -5.25
N GLU A 204 11.93 2.19 -5.15
CA GLU A 204 11.14 1.92 -3.94
C GLU A 204 12.05 1.52 -2.77
N THR A 205 13.00 0.60 -3.01
CA THR A 205 13.94 0.16 -1.97
C THR A 205 14.94 1.24 -1.57
N GLU A 206 15.40 2.07 -2.50
CA GLU A 206 16.24 3.24 -2.18
C GLU A 206 15.53 4.22 -1.25
N LEU A 207 14.24 4.53 -1.51
CA LEU A 207 13.46 5.40 -0.63
C LEU A 207 13.30 4.84 0.78
N ILE A 208 13.07 3.53 0.90
CA ILE A 208 12.94 2.84 2.18
C ILE A 208 14.29 2.90 2.92
N GLN A 209 15.41 2.65 2.23
CA GLN A 209 16.76 2.73 2.80
C GLN A 209 17.14 4.16 3.20
N ASP A 210 16.79 5.16 2.40
CA ASP A 210 16.97 6.59 2.71
C ASP A 210 16.27 7.03 4.01
N ALA A 211 15.18 6.34 4.37
CA ALA A 211 14.49 6.56 5.64
C ALA A 211 15.19 5.93 6.85
N GLY A 212 16.21 5.09 6.63
CA GLY A 212 17.03 4.44 7.66
C GLY A 212 16.79 2.94 7.83
N PHE A 213 15.92 2.35 7.03
CA PHE A 213 15.64 0.92 7.07
C PHE A 213 16.76 0.06 6.46
N VAL A 214 16.79 -1.20 6.84
CA VAL A 214 17.55 -2.25 6.16
C VAL A 214 16.57 -3.17 5.47
N ILE A 215 16.70 -3.33 4.14
CA ILE A 215 15.90 -4.31 3.40
C ILE A 215 16.34 -5.71 3.83
N GLU A 216 15.41 -6.46 4.40
CA GLU A 216 15.66 -7.83 4.91
C GLU A 216 15.20 -8.88 3.90
N LYS A 217 14.14 -8.60 3.18
CA LYS A 217 13.56 -9.53 2.22
C LYS A 217 12.81 -8.80 1.11
N VAL A 218 12.93 -9.32 -0.10
CA VAL A 218 12.11 -8.95 -1.26
C VAL A 218 11.59 -10.23 -1.88
N LEU A 219 10.31 -10.30 -2.16
CA LEU A 219 9.64 -11.44 -2.81
C LEU A 219 8.69 -10.94 -3.87
N ASP A 220 8.90 -11.40 -5.09
CA ASP A 220 7.91 -11.31 -6.15
C ASP A 220 6.98 -12.52 -6.04
N ASN A 221 5.67 -12.29 -6.10
CA ASN A 221 4.68 -13.35 -6.04
C ASN A 221 4.09 -13.61 -7.45
N PRO A 222 3.58 -14.83 -7.70
CA PRO A 222 3.00 -15.19 -9.01
C PRO A 222 1.79 -14.33 -9.42
N ASP A 223 1.09 -13.74 -8.46
CA ASP A 223 -0.05 -12.85 -8.66
C ASP A 223 0.35 -11.38 -8.94
N GLY A 224 1.66 -11.09 -8.93
CA GLY A 224 2.21 -9.80 -9.32
C GLY A 224 2.47 -8.82 -8.18
N ALA A 225 2.07 -9.11 -6.93
CA ALA A 225 2.44 -8.27 -5.78
C ALA A 225 3.89 -8.50 -5.37
N THR A 226 4.65 -7.43 -5.23
CA THR A 226 6.00 -7.48 -4.65
C THR A 226 5.93 -7.19 -3.15
N LEU A 227 6.49 -8.10 -2.35
CA LEU A 227 6.57 -7.94 -0.90
C LEU A 227 7.96 -7.50 -0.48
N ILE A 228 8.04 -6.40 0.28
CA ILE A 228 9.28 -5.83 0.79
C ILE A 228 9.21 -5.79 2.32
N ALA A 229 10.11 -6.53 2.98
CA ALA A 229 10.28 -6.48 4.43
C ALA A 229 11.52 -5.65 4.77
N ALA A 230 11.37 -4.63 5.60
CA ALA A 230 12.42 -3.70 5.95
C ALA A 230 12.49 -3.49 7.46
N GLY A 231 13.63 -3.84 8.06
CA GLY A 231 13.85 -3.80 9.50
C GLY A 231 14.39 -2.46 9.98
N LYS A 232 13.92 -2.00 11.14
CA LYS A 232 14.56 -0.93 11.90
C LYS A 232 15.61 -1.51 12.80
N LYS A 233 16.91 -1.16 12.61
CA LYS A 233 17.99 -1.63 13.46
C LYS A 233 17.68 -1.40 14.94
N GLY A 234 17.87 -2.43 15.77
CA GLY A 234 17.95 -2.25 17.21
C GLY A 234 19.15 -1.37 17.56
N GLN A 235 18.97 -0.45 18.51
CA GLN A 235 20.09 0.27 19.10
C GLN A 235 20.85 -0.62 20.04
#